data_b769260f7b00c155f307204404388ce7
#
_entry.id   b769260f7b00c155f307204404388ce7
#
_cell.length_a   1.000
_cell.length_b   1.000
_cell.length_c   1.000
_cell.angle_alpha   90.00
_cell.angle_beta   90.00
_cell.angle_gamma   90.00
#
_symmetry.space_group_name_H-M   'P 1'
#
loop_
_entity.id
_entity.type
_entity.pdbx_description
1 polymer ?
#
loop_
_entity_poly.entity_id
_entity_poly.type
_entity_poly.pdbx_seq_one_letter_code
_entity_poly.pdbx_strand_id
1 'polypeptide(L)'
;PFYPESEVEGCEGNKKVEEVYIRDSSNKILSINASMLCPSGGFNPDIHLFTQSKGLVKWDDKIISFKPDTAFQNTITLGSVSGNYEFKNLCNEINKKLSFLKVSDLNLEIETNIRDDFSIKELWETKTDKKSKWAKSFIDLHNDVTTKDLKQAINEGYDRIEHLKRY
;
A
#
# COMPACT_ATOMS: atom_id res chain seq x y z
N PRO A 1 15.26 -4.45 17.73
CA PRO A 1 15.37 -5.60 16.84
C PRO A 1 14.58 -5.36 15.54
N PHE A 2 15.03 -5.95 14.45
CA PHE A 2 14.37 -5.90 13.13
C PHE A 2 13.91 -7.31 12.77
N TYR A 3 12.65 -7.45 12.41
CA TYR A 3 12.03 -8.73 12.07
C TYR A 3 11.60 -8.70 10.59
N PRO A 4 12.46 -9.10 9.66
CA PRO A 4 12.13 -9.14 8.24
C PRO A 4 11.07 -10.22 7.96
N GLU A 5 10.28 -10.02 6.92
CA GLU A 5 9.26 -10.96 6.45
C GLU A 5 8.28 -11.43 7.55
N SER A 6 7.96 -10.50 8.46
CA SER A 6 7.08 -10.76 9.58
C SER A 6 5.83 -9.90 9.51
N GLU A 7 4.73 -10.41 10.01
CA GLU A 7 3.46 -9.70 10.06
C GLU A 7 2.99 -9.54 11.51
N VAL A 8 2.26 -8.46 11.79
CA VAL A 8 1.63 -8.28 13.07
C VAL A 8 0.35 -9.09 13.10
N GLU A 9 0.28 -10.09 13.97
CA GLU A 9 -0.90 -10.93 14.14
C GLU A 9 -1.97 -10.27 15.01
N GLY A 10 -1.54 -9.52 16.01
CA GLY A 10 -2.44 -8.83 16.92
C GLY A 10 -1.71 -8.13 18.04
N CYS A 11 -2.47 -7.49 18.91
CA CYS A 11 -1.96 -6.87 20.12
C CYS A 11 -2.92 -7.09 21.28
N GLU A 12 -2.39 -7.02 22.50
CA GLU A 12 -3.13 -7.06 23.74
C GLU A 12 -2.82 -5.84 24.60
N GLY A 13 -3.77 -5.52 25.49
CA GLY A 13 -3.70 -4.42 26.45
C GLY A 13 -5.09 -3.98 26.87
N ASN A 14 -5.18 -3.22 27.94
CA ASN A 14 -6.48 -2.74 28.44
C ASN A 14 -6.77 -1.31 27.97
N LYS A 15 -6.02 -0.31 28.47
CA LYS A 15 -6.17 1.10 28.08
C LYS A 15 -5.16 1.55 27.02
N LYS A 16 -4.13 0.79 26.83
CA LYS A 16 -3.05 1.01 25.86
C LYS A 16 -2.55 -0.33 25.37
N VAL A 17 -1.81 -0.35 24.28
CA VAL A 17 -1.07 -1.52 23.85
C VAL A 17 -0.04 -1.87 24.93
N GLU A 18 0.04 -3.12 25.31
CA GLU A 18 1.00 -3.65 26.28
C GLU A 18 1.87 -4.73 25.63
N GLU A 19 1.29 -5.51 24.73
CA GLU A 19 1.96 -6.60 24.05
C GLU A 19 1.55 -6.65 22.58
N VAL A 20 2.51 -6.92 21.70
CA VAL A 20 2.31 -7.09 20.25
C VAL A 20 2.79 -8.48 19.85
N TYR A 21 1.99 -9.21 19.09
CA TYR A 21 2.31 -10.52 18.57
C TYR A 21 2.72 -10.38 17.11
N ILE A 22 3.91 -10.91 16.78
CA ILE A 22 4.47 -10.92 15.44
C ILE A 22 4.60 -12.36 15.00
N ARG A 23 4.11 -12.68 13.81
CA ARG A 23 4.30 -13.96 13.14
C ARG A 23 5.43 -13.83 12.12
N ASP A 24 6.44 -14.66 12.25
CA ASP A 24 7.56 -14.71 11.30
C ASP A 24 7.25 -15.62 10.08
N SER A 25 8.16 -15.63 9.11
CA SER A 25 8.03 -16.47 7.91
C SER A 25 8.01 -17.98 8.18
N SER A 26 8.45 -18.42 9.37
CA SER A 26 8.39 -19.82 9.82
C SER A 26 7.10 -20.15 10.58
N ASN A 27 6.11 -19.24 10.60
CA ASN A 27 4.87 -19.34 11.37
C ASN A 27 5.06 -19.33 12.90
N LYS A 28 6.22 -18.93 13.38
CA LYS A 28 6.46 -18.79 14.82
C LYS A 28 5.94 -17.45 15.30
N ILE A 29 5.18 -17.48 16.41
CA ILE A 29 4.68 -16.27 17.05
C ILE A 29 5.67 -15.80 18.09
N LEU A 30 6.07 -14.53 17.98
CA LEU A 30 6.90 -13.82 18.94
C LEU A 30 6.05 -12.79 19.65
N SER A 31 6.21 -12.68 20.94
CA SER A 31 5.59 -11.64 21.76
C SER A 31 6.60 -10.55 22.08
N ILE A 32 6.18 -9.29 21.92
CA ILE A 32 7.00 -8.10 22.15
C ILE A 32 6.24 -7.15 23.03
N ASN A 33 6.83 -6.75 24.16
CA ASN A 33 6.29 -5.69 24.99
C ASN A 33 6.41 -4.35 24.27
N ALA A 34 5.29 -3.68 24.07
CA ALA A 34 5.23 -2.36 23.42
C ALA A 34 4.12 -1.51 24.00
N SER A 35 4.35 -0.23 24.12
CA SER A 35 3.33 0.73 24.59
C SER A 35 2.55 1.39 23.47
N MET A 36 2.99 1.19 22.23
CA MET A 36 2.39 1.74 21.02
C MET A 36 2.72 0.84 19.83
N LEU A 37 1.76 0.70 18.91
CA LEU A 37 1.93 0.06 17.61
C LEU A 37 1.60 1.08 16.51
N CYS A 38 2.56 1.33 15.61
CA CYS A 38 2.40 2.23 14.49
C CYS A 38 2.41 1.43 13.18
N PRO A 39 1.24 1.05 12.64
CA PRO A 39 1.18 0.31 11.37
C PRO A 39 1.40 1.25 10.19
N SER A 40 2.00 0.72 9.12
CA SER A 40 2.10 1.36 7.82
C SER A 40 1.80 0.34 6.73
N GLY A 41 0.82 0.64 5.89
CA GLY A 41 0.44 -0.21 4.74
C GLY A 41 1.26 0.07 3.47
N GLY A 42 2.29 0.92 3.55
CA GLY A 42 3.07 1.33 2.39
C GLY A 42 2.50 2.58 1.69
N PHE A 43 2.89 2.76 0.43
CA PHE A 43 2.52 3.93 -0.37
C PHE A 43 1.80 3.50 -1.65
N ASN A 44 0.74 4.23 -1.99
CA ASN A 44 0.06 4.11 -3.27
C ASN A 44 0.31 5.37 -4.10
N PRO A 45 0.34 5.26 -5.45
CA PRO A 45 0.33 6.43 -6.32
C PRO A 45 -0.91 7.29 -6.06
N ASP A 46 -0.72 8.60 -5.91
CA ASP A 46 -1.85 9.55 -5.82
C ASP A 46 -2.34 9.90 -7.22
N ILE A 47 -3.25 9.09 -7.73
CA ILE A 47 -3.78 9.16 -9.10
C ILE A 47 -5.03 10.04 -9.24
N HIS A 48 -5.48 10.70 -8.16
CA HIS A 48 -6.77 11.39 -8.16
C HIS A 48 -6.86 12.49 -9.22
N LEU A 49 -5.88 13.39 -9.31
CA LEU A 49 -5.87 14.45 -10.33
C LEU A 49 -5.78 13.89 -11.75
N PHE A 50 -5.02 12.81 -11.93
CA PHE A 50 -4.91 12.16 -13.23
C PHE A 50 -6.24 11.56 -13.69
N THR A 51 -6.94 10.86 -12.81
CA THR A 51 -8.27 10.29 -13.13
C THR A 51 -9.34 11.35 -13.32
N GLN A 52 -9.29 12.46 -12.57
CA GLN A 52 -10.18 13.62 -12.80
C GLN A 52 -9.97 14.24 -14.19
N SER A 53 -8.77 14.19 -14.73
CA SER A 53 -8.48 14.60 -16.12
C SER A 53 -8.91 13.56 -17.17
N LYS A 54 -9.71 12.56 -16.79
CA LYS A 54 -10.16 11.41 -17.60
C LYS A 54 -9.02 10.46 -18.00
N GLY A 55 -7.88 10.51 -17.34
CA GLY A 55 -6.80 9.57 -17.55
C GLY A 55 -7.19 8.15 -17.13
N LEU A 56 -6.78 7.16 -17.92
CA LEU A 56 -6.99 5.75 -17.63
C LEU A 56 -5.85 5.22 -16.78
N VAL A 57 -6.17 4.37 -15.83
CA VAL A 57 -5.21 3.73 -14.93
C VAL A 57 -5.14 2.24 -15.22
N LYS A 58 -3.99 1.64 -14.94
CA LYS A 58 -3.79 0.20 -14.98
C LYS A 58 -3.18 -0.32 -13.69
N TRP A 59 -3.49 -1.56 -13.38
CA TRP A 59 -2.86 -2.29 -12.29
C TRP A 59 -1.40 -2.62 -12.63
N ASP A 60 -0.52 -2.50 -11.66
CA ASP A 60 0.89 -2.90 -11.76
C ASP A 60 1.25 -3.82 -10.59
N ASP A 61 1.54 -5.09 -10.92
CA ASP A 61 1.86 -6.12 -9.93
C ASP A 61 3.16 -5.87 -9.16
N LYS A 62 4.07 -5.05 -9.70
CA LYS A 62 5.34 -4.75 -9.04
C LYS A 62 5.17 -3.81 -7.85
N ILE A 63 4.24 -2.86 -7.97
CA ILE A 63 3.94 -1.90 -6.92
C ILE A 63 2.64 -2.23 -6.19
N ILE A 64 1.95 -3.29 -6.61
CA ILE A 64 0.66 -3.76 -6.07
C ILE A 64 -0.34 -2.62 -5.95
N SER A 65 -0.45 -1.81 -7.02
CA SER A 65 -1.29 -0.62 -7.03
C SER A 65 -1.66 -0.19 -8.44
N PHE A 66 -2.68 0.67 -8.55
CA PHE A 66 -3.01 1.34 -9.81
C PHE A 66 -2.04 2.48 -10.07
N LYS A 67 -1.59 2.60 -11.32
CA LYS A 67 -0.79 3.71 -11.81
C LYS A 67 -1.37 4.31 -13.10
N PRO A 68 -1.00 5.55 -13.47
CA PRO A 68 -1.37 6.16 -14.74
C PRO A 68 -0.97 5.29 -15.92
N ASP A 69 -1.87 5.17 -16.89
CA ASP A 69 -1.62 4.47 -18.16
C ASP A 69 -1.77 5.42 -19.34
N THR A 70 -2.99 5.76 -19.73
CA THR A 70 -3.27 6.59 -20.89
C THR A 70 -3.81 7.94 -20.44
N ALA A 71 -3.11 9.02 -20.79
CA ALA A 71 -3.58 10.37 -20.57
C ALA A 71 -4.56 10.79 -21.67
N PHE A 72 -5.69 11.39 -21.29
CA PHE A 72 -6.66 11.93 -22.24
C PHE A 72 -6.33 13.37 -22.64
N GLN A 73 -5.67 14.10 -21.75
CA GLN A 73 -5.17 15.44 -21.95
C GLN A 73 -3.65 15.43 -22.06
N ASN A 74 -3.04 16.57 -22.44
CA ASN A 74 -1.59 16.74 -22.44
C ASN A 74 -1.05 16.75 -20.99
N THR A 75 -1.07 15.60 -20.33
CA THR A 75 -0.67 15.42 -18.95
C THR A 75 0.53 14.49 -18.90
N ILE A 76 1.57 14.90 -18.18
CA ILE A 76 2.75 14.07 -17.88
C ILE A 76 2.76 13.80 -16.39
N THR A 77 2.80 12.55 -16.02
CA THR A 77 2.91 12.11 -14.63
C THR A 77 4.35 11.69 -14.33
N LEU A 78 4.85 12.06 -13.15
CA LEU A 78 6.23 11.83 -12.71
C LEU A 78 6.26 11.39 -11.24
N GLY A 79 7.31 10.65 -10.87
CA GLY A 79 7.57 10.27 -9.50
C GLY A 79 6.52 9.34 -8.89
N SER A 80 6.13 9.60 -7.64
CA SER A 80 5.21 8.74 -6.89
C SER A 80 3.85 8.55 -7.56
N VAL A 81 3.35 9.53 -8.30
CA VAL A 81 2.12 9.40 -9.11
C VAL A 81 2.27 8.32 -10.19
N SER A 82 3.46 8.18 -10.76
CA SER A 82 3.78 7.12 -11.74
C SER A 82 4.16 5.78 -11.09
N GLY A 83 4.12 5.68 -9.76
CA GLY A 83 4.58 4.52 -8.99
C GLY A 83 6.10 4.46 -8.85
N ASN A 84 6.80 5.58 -9.10
CA ASN A 84 8.24 5.67 -8.97
C ASN A 84 8.60 6.39 -7.67
N TYR A 85 9.05 5.63 -6.67
CA TYR A 85 9.36 6.14 -5.33
C TYR A 85 10.85 6.41 -5.12
N GLU A 86 11.70 6.01 -6.05
CA GLU A 86 13.15 6.20 -5.97
C GLU A 86 13.56 7.56 -6.56
N PHE A 87 14.31 8.33 -5.79
CA PHE A 87 14.71 9.68 -6.20
C PHE A 87 15.61 9.68 -7.45
N LYS A 88 16.53 8.73 -7.57
CA LYS A 88 17.40 8.57 -8.73
C LYS A 88 16.59 8.32 -10.02
N ASN A 89 15.60 7.44 -9.92
CA ASN A 89 14.72 7.12 -11.04
C ASN A 89 13.83 8.32 -11.40
N LEU A 90 13.41 9.11 -10.40
CA LEU A 90 12.67 10.35 -10.63
C LEU A 90 13.48 11.36 -11.46
N CYS A 91 14.75 11.58 -11.15
CA CYS A 91 15.62 12.48 -11.91
C CYS A 91 15.77 12.02 -13.37
N ASN A 92 15.98 10.72 -13.58
CA ASN A 92 16.04 10.15 -14.93
C ASN A 92 14.72 10.27 -15.69
N GLU A 93 13.60 10.11 -15.01
CA GLU A 93 12.26 10.28 -15.56
C GLU A 93 11.99 11.72 -15.96
N ILE A 94 12.39 12.69 -15.14
CA ILE A 94 12.30 14.13 -15.41
C ILE A 94 13.09 14.46 -16.67
N ASN A 95 14.36 14.09 -16.72
CA ASN A 95 15.22 14.37 -17.86
C ASN A 95 14.67 13.78 -19.16
N LYS A 96 14.14 12.57 -19.11
CA LYS A 96 13.57 11.89 -20.27
C LYS A 96 12.25 12.49 -20.75
N LYS A 97 11.32 12.75 -19.83
CA LYS A 97 9.95 13.20 -20.15
C LYS A 97 9.85 14.70 -20.37
N LEU A 98 10.72 15.49 -19.75
CA LEU A 98 10.72 16.95 -19.86
C LEU A 98 11.85 17.50 -20.73
N SER A 99 12.54 16.65 -21.48
CA SER A 99 13.63 17.05 -22.38
C SER A 99 13.20 18.14 -23.39
N PHE A 100 11.93 18.17 -23.76
CA PHE A 100 11.37 19.20 -24.66
C PHE A 100 11.30 20.58 -24.01
N LEU A 101 11.34 20.70 -22.67
CA LEU A 101 11.34 21.98 -21.97
C LEU A 101 12.72 22.64 -21.92
N LYS A 102 13.76 22.02 -22.49
CA LYS A 102 15.15 22.50 -22.44
C LYS A 102 15.60 22.88 -21.02
N VAL A 103 15.09 22.21 -20.03
CA VAL A 103 15.60 22.32 -18.66
C VAL A 103 17.02 21.78 -18.70
N SER A 104 17.99 22.61 -18.31
CA SER A 104 19.39 22.18 -18.21
C SER A 104 19.48 20.89 -17.39
N ASP A 105 20.27 19.92 -17.87
CA ASP A 105 20.45 18.62 -17.23
C ASP A 105 20.57 18.77 -15.72
N LEU A 106 19.57 18.27 -15.01
CA LEU A 106 19.60 18.15 -13.56
C LEU A 106 20.56 16.99 -13.22
N ASN A 107 21.86 17.27 -13.33
CA ASN A 107 22.89 16.37 -12.81
C ASN A 107 22.88 16.43 -11.28
N LEU A 108 21.85 15.88 -10.68
CA LEU A 108 21.78 15.67 -9.24
C LEU A 108 22.49 14.35 -8.95
N GLU A 109 23.79 14.43 -8.69
CA GLU A 109 24.52 13.33 -8.04
C GLU A 109 24.04 13.25 -6.59
N ILE A 110 23.01 12.45 -6.37
CA ILE A 110 22.54 12.16 -5.03
C ILE A 110 23.05 10.79 -4.66
N GLU A 111 23.97 10.76 -3.72
CA GLU A 111 24.33 9.54 -3.02
C GLU A 111 23.12 9.07 -2.20
N THR A 112 22.32 8.18 -2.78
CA THR A 112 21.25 7.52 -2.04
C THR A 112 21.81 6.25 -1.43
N ASN A 113 22.03 6.25 -0.12
CA ASN A 113 22.28 5.04 0.66
C ASN A 113 21.01 4.19 0.86
N ILE A 114 20.01 4.38 0.03
CA ILE A 114 18.76 3.64 0.07
C ILE A 114 18.96 2.34 -0.69
N ARG A 115 18.71 1.23 -0.03
CA ARG A 115 18.74 -0.09 -0.66
C ARG A 115 17.70 -0.14 -1.78
N ASP A 116 18.16 -0.39 -3.01
CA ASP A 116 17.35 -0.44 -4.23
C ASP A 116 16.45 -1.69 -4.34
N ASP A 117 16.36 -2.49 -3.30
CA ASP A 117 15.68 -3.79 -3.34
C ASP A 117 14.38 -3.79 -2.51
N PHE A 118 13.42 -2.98 -2.96
CA PHE A 118 12.06 -3.00 -2.43
C PHE A 118 11.22 -4.02 -3.19
N SER A 119 11.24 -5.26 -2.74
CA SER A 119 10.23 -6.23 -3.10
C SER A 119 9.01 -6.01 -2.21
N ILE A 120 7.93 -5.47 -2.77
CA ILE A 120 6.65 -5.36 -2.07
C ILE A 120 5.96 -6.73 -2.17
N LYS A 121 5.58 -7.28 -1.02
CA LYS A 121 4.72 -8.47 -0.95
C LYS A 121 3.33 -8.02 -0.52
N GLU A 122 2.32 -8.56 -1.19
CA GLU A 122 0.93 -8.31 -0.83
C GLU A 122 0.59 -8.92 0.53
N LEU A 123 -0.01 -8.12 1.39
CA LEU A 123 -0.58 -8.56 2.66
C LEU A 123 -1.99 -7.96 2.79
N TRP A 124 -2.97 -8.65 2.19
CA TRP A 124 -4.36 -8.17 2.17
C TRP A 124 -5.10 -8.45 3.48
N GLU A 125 -4.83 -9.57 4.11
CA GLU A 125 -5.46 -9.97 5.37
C GLU A 125 -4.46 -10.77 6.20
N THR A 126 -4.20 -10.32 7.42
CA THR A 126 -3.37 -11.05 8.39
C THR A 126 -4.10 -12.31 8.87
N LYS A 127 -3.43 -13.45 8.81
CA LYS A 127 -3.96 -14.68 9.40
C LYS A 127 -3.78 -14.61 10.91
N THR A 128 -4.86 -14.57 11.66
CA THR A 128 -4.79 -14.60 13.11
C THR A 128 -5.41 -15.89 13.65
N ASP A 129 -4.65 -16.63 14.47
CA ASP A 129 -5.14 -17.78 15.21
C ASP A 129 -5.80 -17.35 16.54
N LYS A 130 -5.49 -16.14 17.00
CA LYS A 130 -6.12 -15.54 18.16
C LYS A 130 -7.47 -14.95 17.78
N LYS A 131 -8.52 -15.71 18.00
CA LYS A 131 -9.90 -15.22 17.87
C LYS A 131 -10.23 -14.31 19.04
N SER A 132 -9.68 -13.11 19.03
CA SER A 132 -10.19 -12.06 19.89
C SER A 132 -11.64 -11.76 19.48
N LYS A 133 -12.55 -11.79 20.44
CA LYS A 133 -13.96 -11.45 20.24
C LYS A 133 -14.15 -10.04 19.62
N TRP A 134 -13.13 -9.20 19.74
CA TRP A 134 -13.10 -7.80 19.31
C TRP A 134 -12.21 -7.56 18.08
N ALA A 135 -11.49 -8.58 17.61
CA ALA A 135 -10.65 -8.43 16.43
C ALA A 135 -11.52 -8.32 15.18
N LYS A 136 -11.46 -7.16 14.53
CA LYS A 136 -12.12 -6.88 13.25
C LYS A 136 -11.05 -6.47 12.24
N SER A 137 -11.11 -7.03 11.04
CA SER A 137 -10.28 -6.60 9.91
C SER A 137 -11.12 -5.67 9.04
N PHE A 138 -10.87 -4.36 9.14
CA PHE A 138 -11.61 -3.37 8.38
C PHE A 138 -11.08 -3.24 6.96
N ILE A 139 -12.00 -3.18 5.99
CA ILE A 139 -11.73 -2.82 4.60
C ILE A 139 -11.98 -1.33 4.42
N ASP A 140 -13.05 -0.82 5.02
CA ASP A 140 -13.43 0.57 5.03
C ASP A 140 -13.75 0.99 6.47
N LEU A 141 -12.87 1.83 7.03
CA LEU A 141 -13.04 2.38 8.38
C LEU A 141 -14.15 3.45 8.45
N HIS A 142 -14.45 4.10 7.33
CA HIS A 142 -15.45 5.17 7.31
C HIS A 142 -16.87 4.62 7.45
N ASN A 143 -17.12 3.48 6.82
CA ASN A 143 -18.43 2.81 6.82
C ASN A 143 -18.46 1.54 7.68
N ASP A 144 -17.43 1.29 8.48
CA ASP A 144 -17.31 0.11 9.35
C ASP A 144 -17.39 -1.25 8.62
N VAL A 145 -17.03 -1.27 7.32
CA VAL A 145 -17.07 -2.51 6.53
C VAL A 145 -15.86 -3.39 6.85
N THR A 146 -16.13 -4.64 7.18
CA THR A 146 -15.12 -5.63 7.54
C THR A 146 -14.92 -6.68 6.46
N THR A 147 -13.82 -7.43 6.53
CA THR A 147 -13.58 -8.61 5.66
C THR A 147 -14.67 -9.66 5.81
N LYS A 148 -15.33 -9.75 6.98
CA LYS A 148 -16.44 -10.66 7.22
C LYS A 148 -17.66 -10.26 6.40
N ASP A 149 -17.98 -8.97 6.36
CA ASP A 149 -19.12 -8.46 5.58
C ASP A 149 -18.89 -8.69 4.08
N LEU A 150 -17.66 -8.46 3.60
CA LEU A 150 -17.31 -8.76 2.22
C LEU A 150 -17.45 -10.24 1.88
N LYS A 151 -16.95 -11.14 2.74
CA LYS A 151 -17.07 -12.59 2.56
C LYS A 151 -18.54 -13.02 2.55
N GLN A 152 -19.36 -12.41 3.39
CA GLN A 152 -20.80 -12.68 3.44
C GLN A 152 -21.46 -12.23 2.13
N ALA A 153 -21.22 -11.03 1.67
CA ALA A 153 -21.76 -10.52 0.42
C ALA A 153 -21.41 -11.42 -0.79
N ILE A 154 -20.14 -11.86 -0.86
CA ILE A 154 -19.70 -12.79 -1.93
C ILE A 154 -20.47 -14.12 -1.83
N ASN A 155 -20.65 -14.66 -0.62
CA ASN A 155 -21.42 -15.90 -0.43
C ASN A 155 -22.91 -15.76 -0.83
N GLU A 156 -23.45 -14.55 -0.75
CA GLU A 156 -24.81 -14.23 -1.19
C GLU A 156 -24.89 -13.93 -2.68
N GLY A 157 -23.77 -14.01 -3.44
CA GLY A 157 -23.72 -13.88 -4.88
C GLY A 157 -23.37 -12.49 -5.40
N TYR A 158 -22.95 -11.57 -4.53
CA TYR A 158 -22.49 -10.24 -4.93
C TYR A 158 -20.98 -10.28 -5.22
N ASP A 159 -20.60 -10.76 -6.39
CA ASP A 159 -19.21 -10.96 -6.82
C ASP A 159 -18.59 -9.74 -7.55
N ARG A 160 -19.43 -8.77 -7.95
CA ARG A 160 -18.99 -7.58 -8.66
C ARG A 160 -18.83 -6.41 -7.72
N ILE A 161 -17.73 -5.67 -7.87
CA ILE A 161 -17.39 -4.54 -6.99
C ILE A 161 -18.51 -3.49 -6.91
N GLU A 162 -19.24 -3.26 -8.00
CA GLU A 162 -20.36 -2.31 -8.03
C GLU A 162 -21.53 -2.78 -7.16
N HIS A 163 -21.74 -4.09 -7.06
CA HIS A 163 -22.74 -4.68 -6.19
C HIS A 163 -22.27 -4.70 -4.73
N LEU A 164 -21.02 -5.08 -4.48
CA LEU A 164 -20.42 -5.09 -3.14
C LEU A 164 -20.44 -3.70 -2.47
N LYS A 165 -20.30 -2.63 -3.24
CA LYS A 165 -20.39 -1.26 -2.70
C LYS A 165 -21.80 -0.86 -2.25
N ARG A 166 -22.81 -1.58 -2.70
CA ARG A 166 -24.23 -1.29 -2.39
C ARG A 166 -24.82 -2.25 -1.38
N TYR A 167 -24.07 -3.31 -1.04
CA TYR A 167 -24.45 -4.30 -0.04
C TYR A 167 -24.28 -3.75 1.39
#